data_900bb8d06a00abd217aa8c77e2181586
#
_entry.id   900bb8d06a00abd217aa8c77e2181586
#
_cell.length_a   1.000
_cell.length_b   1.000
_cell.length_c   1.000
_cell.angle_alpha   90.00
_cell.angle_beta   90.00
_cell.angle_gamma   90.00
#
_symmetry.space_group_name_H-M   'P 1'
#
loop_
_entity.id
_entity.type
_entity.pdbx_description
1 polymer ?
#
loop_
_entity_poly.entity_id
_entity_poly.type
_entity_poly.pdbx_seq_one_letter_code
_entity_poly.pdbx_strand_id
1 'polypeptide(L)'
;MTDNERFEPVPLDLTKTRQRWRRDPAFAAAYDALADEFATLSALIRARQQADLTQADVAARMGIAQAAVGRLESSAGSRKHAPSLVTLRRYADAVGCDLRITLVERA
;
A
#
# COMPACT_ATOMS: atom_id res chain seq x y z
N MET A 1 13.88 -16.37 19.94
CA MET A 1 13.83 -15.75 19.72
C MET A 1 13.79 -15.21 19.24
N THR A 2 13.59 -14.94 19.41
CA THR A 2 13.17 -14.55 18.19
C THR A 2 13.82 -13.32 17.68
N ASP A 3 14.27 -13.38 16.50
CA ASP A 3 14.89 -12.24 15.86
C ASP A 3 13.92 -11.12 15.61
N ASN A 4 12.64 -11.43 15.55
CA ASN A 4 11.63 -10.42 15.42
C ASN A 4 11.62 -9.46 16.58
N GLU A 5 11.92 -9.95 17.76
CA GLU A 5 12.01 -9.11 18.93
C GLU A 5 13.20 -8.18 18.88
N ARG A 6 14.27 -8.62 18.24
CA ARG A 6 15.48 -7.82 18.13
C ARG A 6 15.48 -6.92 16.93
N PHE A 7 14.78 -7.32 15.91
CA PHE A 7 14.64 -6.48 14.75
C PHE A 7 13.39 -5.64 14.89
N GLU A 8 13.54 -4.54 15.57
CA GLU A 8 12.51 -3.53 15.55
C GLU A 8 12.93 -2.48 14.55
N PRO A 9 12.21 -2.36 13.44
CA PRO A 9 12.50 -1.28 12.53
C PRO A 9 12.34 0.02 13.30
N VAL A 10 13.36 0.83 13.27
CA VAL A 10 13.30 2.15 13.85
C VAL A 10 12.16 2.90 13.17
N PRO A 11 11.17 3.39 13.93
CA PRO A 11 10.08 4.11 13.29
C PRO A 11 10.64 5.31 12.57
N LEU A 12 10.36 5.39 11.29
CA LEU A 12 10.69 6.59 10.54
C LEU A 12 9.86 7.72 11.12
N ASP A 13 10.52 8.78 11.52
CA ASP A 13 9.80 9.97 11.90
C ASP A 13 9.32 10.65 10.62
N LEU A 14 8.16 10.25 10.17
CA LEU A 14 7.60 10.75 8.93
C LEU A 14 7.38 12.24 8.95
N THR A 15 7.12 12.80 10.13
CA THR A 15 6.91 14.22 10.27
C THR A 15 8.19 15.00 9.98
N LYS A 16 9.30 14.62 10.60
CA LYS A 16 10.58 15.26 10.36
C LYS A 16 11.07 15.06 8.95
N THR A 17 10.92 13.86 8.43
CA THR A 17 11.31 13.56 7.06
C THR A 17 10.52 14.38 6.07
N ARG A 18 9.21 14.48 6.29
CA ARG A 18 8.34 15.29 5.45
C ARG A 18 8.72 16.75 5.49
N GLN A 19 9.03 17.29 6.66
CA GLN A 19 9.45 18.67 6.81
C GLN A 19 10.75 18.94 6.07
N ARG A 20 11.70 18.03 6.16
CA ARG A 20 12.97 18.15 5.46
C ARG A 20 12.79 18.16 3.95
N TRP A 21 11.95 17.27 3.42
CA TRP A 21 11.76 17.11 2.00
C TRP A 21 10.87 18.20 1.40
N ARG A 22 10.06 18.86 2.19
CA ARG A 22 9.23 19.95 1.71
C ARG A 22 10.02 21.17 1.29
N ARG A 23 11.30 21.22 1.65
CA ARG A 23 12.18 22.30 1.19
C ARG A 23 12.51 22.18 -0.30
N ASP A 24 12.35 20.97 -0.84
CA ASP A 24 12.54 20.73 -2.27
C ASP A 24 11.17 20.36 -2.87
N PRO A 25 10.57 21.25 -3.68
CA PRO A 25 9.23 20.99 -4.23
C PRO A 25 9.14 19.71 -5.05
N ALA A 26 10.19 19.35 -5.79
CA ALA A 26 10.18 18.13 -6.58
C ALA A 26 10.17 16.90 -5.69
N PHE A 27 10.95 16.92 -4.61
CA PHE A 27 10.96 15.83 -3.63
C PHE A 27 9.62 15.73 -2.89
N ALA A 28 9.04 16.86 -2.51
CA ALA A 28 7.78 16.90 -1.82
C ALA A 28 6.67 16.28 -2.67
N ALA A 29 6.61 16.65 -3.95
CA ALA A 29 5.60 16.12 -4.86
C ALA A 29 5.76 14.61 -5.05
N ALA A 30 6.99 14.16 -5.23
CA ALA A 30 7.26 12.72 -5.38
C ALA A 30 6.92 11.94 -4.11
N TYR A 31 7.26 12.49 -2.96
CA TYR A 31 6.95 11.86 -1.67
C TYR A 31 5.45 11.74 -1.47
N ASP A 32 4.71 12.81 -1.74
CA ASP A 32 3.25 12.81 -1.54
C ASP A 32 2.58 11.81 -2.47
N ALA A 33 3.05 11.70 -3.71
CA ALA A 33 2.51 10.70 -4.64
C ALA A 33 2.75 9.27 -4.14
N LEU A 34 3.97 8.98 -3.66
CA LEU A 34 4.29 7.67 -3.10
C LEU A 34 3.52 7.39 -1.81
N ALA A 35 3.30 8.43 -1.00
CA ALA A 35 2.55 8.28 0.25
C ALA A 35 1.11 7.86 -0.02
N ASP A 36 0.48 8.42 -1.06
CA ASP A 36 -0.88 8.05 -1.43
C ASP A 36 -0.97 6.60 -1.90
N GLU A 37 -0.02 6.17 -2.75
CA GLU A 37 0.05 4.79 -3.20
C GLU A 37 0.26 3.83 -2.03
N PHE A 38 1.18 4.19 -1.14
CA PHE A 38 1.47 3.40 0.04
C PHE A 38 0.25 3.29 0.95
N ALA A 39 -0.45 4.40 1.16
CA ALA A 39 -1.64 4.43 2.01
C ALA A 39 -2.74 3.53 1.44
N THR A 40 -2.93 3.54 0.12
CA THR A 40 -3.93 2.71 -0.53
C THR A 40 -3.62 1.23 -0.35
N LEU A 41 -2.39 0.82 -0.63
CA LEU A 41 -1.99 -0.58 -0.45
C LEU A 41 -2.04 -1.00 1.00
N SER A 42 -1.61 -0.14 1.92
CA SER A 42 -1.68 -0.45 3.34
C SER A 42 -3.12 -0.65 3.81
N ALA A 43 -4.05 0.16 3.29
CA ALA A 43 -5.47 0.01 3.62
C ALA A 43 -6.02 -1.31 3.10
N LEU A 44 -5.64 -1.73 1.89
CA LEU A 44 -6.07 -2.99 1.32
C LEU A 44 -5.52 -4.18 2.11
N ILE A 45 -4.24 -4.15 2.47
CA ILE A 45 -3.63 -5.20 3.28
C ILE A 45 -4.31 -5.30 4.64
N ARG A 46 -4.59 -4.16 5.26
CA ARG A 46 -5.28 -4.12 6.54
C ARG A 46 -6.68 -4.70 6.42
N ALA A 47 -7.40 -4.36 5.36
CA ALA A 47 -8.72 -4.91 5.11
C ALA A 47 -8.68 -6.43 4.98
N ARG A 48 -7.67 -6.95 4.26
CA ARG A 48 -7.47 -8.40 4.17
C ARG A 48 -7.28 -9.02 5.54
N GLN A 49 -6.41 -8.43 6.36
CA GLN A 49 -6.11 -8.95 7.70
C GLN A 49 -7.33 -8.88 8.61
N GLN A 50 -8.10 -7.81 8.56
CA GLN A 50 -9.31 -7.65 9.36
C GLN A 50 -10.40 -8.64 8.96
N ALA A 51 -10.39 -9.08 7.71
CA ALA A 51 -11.31 -10.09 7.22
C ALA A 51 -10.83 -11.52 7.49
N ASP A 52 -9.69 -11.68 8.16
CA ASP A 52 -9.05 -12.96 8.42
C ASP A 52 -8.74 -13.75 7.15
N LEU A 53 -8.41 -13.05 6.09
CA LEU A 53 -8.06 -13.67 4.81
C LEU A 53 -6.56 -13.73 4.65
N THR A 54 -6.08 -14.88 4.17
CA THR A 54 -4.67 -15.02 3.79
C THR A 54 -4.46 -14.48 2.37
N GLN A 55 -3.19 -14.31 1.99
CA GLN A 55 -2.88 -13.99 0.60
C GLN A 55 -3.42 -15.05 -0.36
N ALA A 56 -3.37 -16.31 0.05
CA ALA A 56 -3.91 -17.40 -0.75
C ALA A 56 -5.43 -17.27 -0.93
N ASP A 57 -6.13 -16.85 0.11
CA ASP A 57 -7.59 -16.66 0.03
C ASP A 57 -7.92 -15.54 -0.97
N VAL A 58 -7.19 -14.44 -0.90
CA VAL A 58 -7.40 -13.32 -1.83
C VAL A 58 -7.06 -13.74 -3.24
N ALA A 59 -5.97 -14.47 -3.43
CA ALA A 59 -5.58 -14.98 -4.73
C ALA A 59 -6.68 -15.84 -5.35
N ALA A 60 -7.26 -16.73 -4.56
CA ALA A 60 -8.36 -17.59 -5.03
C ALA A 60 -9.57 -16.75 -5.44
N ARG A 61 -9.92 -15.74 -4.66
CA ARG A 61 -11.06 -14.86 -4.97
C ARG A 61 -10.81 -14.00 -6.21
N MET A 62 -9.56 -13.59 -6.42
CA MET A 62 -9.18 -12.81 -7.59
C MET A 62 -8.93 -13.68 -8.82
N GLY A 63 -8.79 -14.99 -8.65
CA GLY A 63 -8.46 -15.88 -9.75
C GLY A 63 -7.03 -15.74 -10.25
N ILE A 64 -6.10 -15.43 -9.35
CA ILE A 64 -4.68 -15.27 -9.67
C ILE A 64 -3.83 -16.11 -8.73
N ALA A 65 -2.53 -16.21 -9.04
CA ALA A 65 -1.61 -16.95 -8.20
C ALA A 65 -1.32 -16.21 -6.90
N GLN A 66 -1.07 -16.95 -5.83
CA GLN A 66 -0.71 -16.36 -4.54
C GLN A 66 0.52 -15.48 -4.65
N ALA A 67 1.53 -15.89 -5.44
CA ALA A 67 2.72 -15.08 -5.64
C ALA A 67 2.41 -13.72 -6.25
N ALA A 68 1.36 -13.64 -7.07
CA ALA A 68 0.93 -12.36 -7.65
C ALA A 68 0.36 -11.44 -6.58
N VAL A 69 -0.39 -11.98 -5.62
CA VAL A 69 -0.89 -11.19 -4.49
C VAL A 69 0.28 -10.70 -3.64
N GLY A 70 1.25 -11.57 -3.37
CA GLY A 70 2.44 -11.19 -2.62
C GLY A 70 3.20 -10.05 -3.29
N ARG A 71 3.39 -10.12 -4.60
CA ARG A 71 4.04 -9.04 -5.35
C ARG A 71 3.23 -7.76 -5.31
N LEU A 72 1.92 -7.86 -5.40
CA LEU A 72 1.05 -6.71 -5.33
C LEU A 72 1.18 -6.01 -3.98
N GLU A 73 1.15 -6.77 -2.90
CA GLU A 73 1.24 -6.20 -1.56
C GLU A 73 2.63 -5.60 -1.27
N SER A 74 3.67 -6.11 -1.90
CA SER A 74 5.01 -5.58 -1.72
C SER A 74 5.38 -4.50 -2.73
N SER A 75 4.48 -4.13 -3.63
CA SER A 75 4.74 -3.13 -4.65
C SER A 75 4.61 -1.68 -4.16
N ALA A 76 4.28 -1.49 -2.90
CA ALA A 76 4.11 -0.16 -2.34
C ALA A 76 5.37 0.68 -2.54
N GLY A 77 5.20 1.85 -3.12
CA GLY A 77 6.32 2.75 -3.40
C GLY A 77 7.10 2.45 -4.66
N SER A 78 6.74 1.39 -5.40
CA SER A 78 7.42 1.05 -6.64
C SER A 78 6.61 1.55 -7.84
N ARG A 79 7.17 2.52 -8.57
CA ARG A 79 6.53 3.00 -9.79
C ARG A 79 6.54 1.96 -10.91
N LYS A 80 7.57 1.14 -10.91
CA LYS A 80 7.76 0.17 -11.99
C LYS A 80 6.74 -0.95 -11.96
N HIS A 81 6.24 -1.26 -10.77
CA HIS A 81 5.32 -2.37 -10.57
C HIS A 81 4.02 -1.92 -9.89
N ALA A 82 3.69 -0.64 -10.02
CA ALA A 82 2.47 -0.12 -9.43
C ALA A 82 1.25 -0.84 -10.03
N PRO A 83 0.34 -1.33 -9.20
CA PRO A 83 -0.85 -2.00 -9.70
C PRO A 83 -1.79 -1.01 -10.38
N SER A 84 -2.54 -1.50 -11.37
CA SER A 84 -3.56 -0.68 -12.00
C SER A 84 -4.76 -0.48 -11.08
N LEU A 85 -5.58 0.51 -11.38
CA LEU A 85 -6.82 0.73 -10.64
C LEU A 85 -7.75 -0.47 -10.73
N VAL A 86 -7.76 -1.13 -11.88
CA VAL A 86 -8.57 -2.35 -12.06
C VAL A 86 -8.11 -3.43 -11.09
N THR A 87 -6.80 -3.63 -10.95
CA THR A 87 -6.25 -4.61 -10.03
C THR A 87 -6.57 -4.26 -8.59
N LEU A 88 -6.42 -2.99 -8.21
CA LEU A 88 -6.73 -2.54 -6.86
C LEU A 88 -8.21 -2.74 -6.55
N ARG A 89 -9.08 -2.47 -7.51
CA ARG A 89 -10.52 -2.66 -7.33
C ARG A 89 -10.87 -4.13 -7.16
N ARG A 90 -10.23 -5.00 -7.93
CA ARG A 90 -10.44 -6.44 -7.79
C ARG A 90 -9.97 -6.96 -6.44
N TYR A 91 -8.86 -6.45 -5.95
CA TYR A 91 -8.39 -6.78 -4.61
C TYR A 91 -9.38 -6.31 -3.55
N ALA A 92 -9.85 -5.07 -3.65
CA ALA A 92 -10.84 -4.53 -2.73
C ALA A 92 -12.10 -5.41 -2.71
N ASP A 93 -12.60 -5.79 -3.87
CA ASP A 93 -13.76 -6.69 -3.98
C ASP A 93 -13.49 -8.01 -3.28
N ALA A 94 -12.29 -8.56 -3.44
CA ALA A 94 -11.93 -9.85 -2.85
C ALA A 94 -11.94 -9.80 -1.32
N VAL A 95 -11.67 -8.65 -0.72
CA VAL A 95 -11.68 -8.49 0.74
C VAL A 95 -12.98 -7.86 1.25
N GLY A 96 -13.98 -7.73 0.38
CA GLY A 96 -15.30 -7.24 0.77
C GLY A 96 -15.41 -5.74 0.92
N CYS A 97 -14.57 -4.99 0.22
CA CYS A 97 -14.54 -3.53 0.30
C CYS A 97 -14.78 -2.90 -1.06
N ASP A 98 -15.26 -1.68 -1.05
CA ASP A 98 -15.36 -0.86 -2.25
C ASP A 98 -14.18 0.09 -2.31
N LEU A 99 -13.54 0.17 -3.47
CA LEU A 99 -12.48 1.14 -3.69
C LEU A 99 -13.12 2.42 -4.21
N ARG A 100 -12.94 3.50 -3.47
CA ARG A 100 -13.42 4.82 -3.89
C ARG A 100 -12.24 5.74 -4.13
N ILE A 101 -12.30 6.48 -5.21
CA ILE A 101 -11.26 7.41 -5.59
C ILE A 101 -11.89 8.78 -5.68
N THR A 102 -11.29 9.74 -4.99
CA THR A 102 -11.81 11.10 -4.94
C THR A 102 -10.74 12.06 -5.45
N LEU A 103 -11.16 12.97 -6.31
CA LEU A 103 -10.31 14.06 -6.72
C LEU A 103 -10.42 15.17 -5.70
N VAL A 104 -9.27 15.68 -5.27
CA VAL A 104 -9.22 16.79 -4.32
C VAL A 104 -8.64 17.98 -5.04
N GLU A 105 -9.35 19.09 -5.01
CA GLU A 105 -8.90 20.31 -5.65
C GLU A 105 -7.68 20.86 -4.91
N ARG A 106 -6.69 21.29 -5.65
CA ARG A 106 -5.52 21.94 -5.06
C ARG A 106 -5.85 23.37 -4.71
N ALA A 107 -5.41 23.74 -3.54
CA ALA A 107 -5.57 25.11 -3.08
C ALA A 107 -4.60 26.06 -3.80
#